data_7322fba7a025b2b19cb9d14525ca608d
#
_entry.id   7322fba7a025b2b19cb9d14525ca608d
#
_cell.length_a   1.000
_cell.length_b   1.000
_cell.length_c   1.000
_cell.angle_alpha   90.00
_cell.angle_beta   90.00
_cell.angle_gamma   90.00
#
_symmetry.space_group_name_H-M   'P 1'
#
loop_
_entity.id
_entity.type
_entity.pdbx_description
1 polymer ?
#
loop_
_entity_poly.entity_id
_entity_poly.type
_entity_poly.pdbx_seq_one_letter_code
_entity_poly.pdbx_strand_id
1 'polypeptide(L)'
;MQKRFLLTAFLLLGTALVGFAQERIILLNEGNWQADNGKMTYFEDGVIVSNEWFREVNGYKLGDTPNDIIQVNDSLIAIAINWSNIIQFITPEGKAVAATEDVPNNRKLCSDGRYVYVSSYGHECGAYGTDRYWEFEKGYVAKIDITDFQIVDAVEVGYEPEGIALYKGKLFVANTGGYAFQENHEYETTVSIIDAETMQLERNVDTEQINLYGKMSQSGQYLCINSPGDYYDIQAATIILDCEKALAGDDECFVKLEYACTYNCTAMDGRFYAIGSRYSYYTSDYEFNYITIDPVMTMENMNDAGVEESLPGQVLRDIQAMTMPYGIYVNPYTGYIYATDAGGFVSAGTMYQWNPEGQLTGKYKVYINPAHFLALRPDAREDGLQDVMPDGNRQDIPVYDLFGRRILQPAKGRVYIRGGRKYIIEK
;
A
#
# COMPACT_ATOMS: atom_id res chain seq x y z
N MET A 1 64.39 31.83 -31.24
CA MET A 1 63.19 32.20 -30.44
C MET A 1 62.11 31.25 -30.74
N GLN A 2 61.86 30.18 -29.93
CA GLN A 2 60.78 29.21 -30.08
C GLN A 2 59.63 29.63 -29.17
N LYS A 3 58.48 29.91 -29.77
CA LYS A 3 57.25 30.16 -29.03
C LYS A 3 56.63 28.82 -28.71
N ARG A 4 56.50 28.49 -27.41
CA ARG A 4 55.76 27.36 -26.89
C ARG A 4 54.25 27.78 -26.79
N PHE A 5 53.39 27.09 -27.54
CA PHE A 5 51.95 27.14 -27.36
C PHE A 5 51.55 26.18 -26.22
N LEU A 6 51.02 26.72 -25.14
CA LEU A 6 50.34 25.95 -24.09
C LEU A 6 48.90 25.69 -24.57
N LEU A 7 48.59 24.43 -24.84
CA LEU A 7 47.23 23.97 -25.08
C LEU A 7 46.59 23.63 -23.73
N THR A 8 45.71 24.49 -23.23
CA THR A 8 44.91 24.22 -22.02
C THR A 8 43.67 23.42 -22.44
N ALA A 9 43.72 22.13 -22.17
CA ALA A 9 42.54 21.26 -22.34
C ALA A 9 41.55 21.51 -21.19
N PHE A 10 40.43 22.13 -21.49
CA PHE A 10 39.27 22.18 -20.59
C PHE A 10 38.61 20.81 -20.59
N LEU A 11 38.77 20.04 -19.53
CA LEU A 11 37.97 18.85 -19.25
C LEU A 11 36.59 19.33 -18.76
N LEU A 12 35.58 19.36 -19.65
CA LEU A 12 34.19 19.45 -19.28
C LEU A 12 33.80 18.11 -18.65
N LEU A 13 33.83 18.03 -17.31
CA LEU A 13 33.09 17.00 -16.58
C LEU A 13 31.61 17.29 -16.80
N GLY A 14 31.01 16.59 -17.75
CA GLY A 14 29.58 16.47 -17.86
C GLY A 14 29.08 15.65 -16.66
N THR A 15 28.68 16.31 -15.58
CA THR A 15 27.83 15.66 -14.57
C THR A 15 26.53 15.30 -15.28
N ALA A 16 26.36 14.03 -15.62
CA ALA A 16 25.04 13.49 -15.94
C ALA A 16 24.18 13.74 -14.68
N LEU A 17 23.32 14.74 -14.75
CA LEU A 17 22.20 14.87 -13.81
C LEU A 17 21.35 13.63 -13.99
N VAL A 18 21.61 12.58 -13.22
CA VAL A 18 20.66 11.51 -13.03
C VAL A 18 19.45 12.19 -12.42
N GLY A 19 18.44 12.38 -13.25
CA GLY A 19 17.18 12.91 -12.79
C GLY A 19 16.56 11.92 -11.82
N PHE A 20 16.69 12.15 -10.51
CA PHE A 20 15.95 11.39 -9.51
C PHE A 20 14.45 11.60 -9.76
N ALA A 21 13.68 10.49 -9.75
CA ALA A 21 12.23 10.59 -9.77
C ALA A 21 11.79 11.42 -8.56
N GLN A 22 10.81 12.30 -8.78
CA GLN A 22 10.27 13.14 -7.70
C GLN A 22 9.67 12.27 -6.61
N GLU A 23 10.07 12.50 -5.37
CA GLU A 23 9.61 11.76 -4.21
C GLU A 23 8.37 12.45 -3.63
N ARG A 24 7.17 11.94 -3.95
CA ARG A 24 5.91 12.48 -3.43
C ARG A 24 5.17 11.43 -2.63
N ILE A 25 4.98 11.68 -1.33
CA ILE A 25 4.36 10.75 -0.39
C ILE A 25 3.18 11.42 0.30
N ILE A 26 2.06 10.73 0.33
CA ILE A 26 0.96 11.00 1.24
C ILE A 26 1.08 10.05 2.42
N LEU A 27 1.01 10.58 3.64
CA LEU A 27 0.96 9.81 4.88
C LEU A 27 -0.32 10.16 5.62
N LEU A 28 -1.17 9.16 5.86
CA LEU A 28 -2.31 9.31 6.76
C LEU A 28 -1.85 9.16 8.19
N ASN A 29 -2.33 10.08 9.02
CA ASN A 29 -2.20 10.06 10.46
C ASN A 29 -3.60 9.82 11.03
N GLU A 30 -3.81 8.68 11.68
CA GLU A 30 -5.13 8.25 12.14
C GLU A 30 -5.74 9.22 13.16
N GLY A 31 -4.87 9.91 13.91
CA GLY A 31 -5.30 10.75 15.04
C GLY A 31 -5.65 9.90 16.25
N ASN A 32 -6.51 10.42 17.10
CA ASN A 32 -7.08 9.70 18.23
C ASN A 32 -8.53 9.34 17.92
N TRP A 33 -8.87 8.11 18.15
CA TRP A 33 -10.22 7.57 17.97
C TRP A 33 -11.27 8.45 18.67
N GLN A 34 -12.37 8.78 17.99
CA GLN A 34 -13.45 9.68 18.42
C GLN A 34 -13.04 11.15 18.62
N ALA A 35 -11.88 11.57 18.13
CA ALA A 35 -11.41 12.95 18.29
C ALA A 35 -11.61 13.81 17.03
N ASP A 36 -12.07 13.24 15.93
CA ASP A 36 -12.23 13.92 14.62
C ASP A 36 -10.97 14.74 14.26
N ASN A 37 -9.81 14.10 14.40
CA ASN A 37 -8.53 14.75 14.24
C ASN A 37 -7.55 13.97 13.33
N GLY A 38 -8.06 13.06 12.52
CA GLY A 38 -7.28 12.43 11.45
C GLY A 38 -6.73 13.46 10.49
N LYS A 39 -5.49 13.27 10.02
CA LYS A 39 -4.80 14.21 9.14
C LYS A 39 -4.09 13.53 8.00
N MET A 40 -3.82 14.32 6.98
CA MET A 40 -3.04 13.92 5.82
C MET A 40 -1.79 14.78 5.73
N THR A 41 -0.62 14.16 5.89
CA THR A 41 0.68 14.78 5.66
C THR A 41 1.06 14.60 4.19
N TYR A 42 1.50 15.68 3.55
CA TYR A 42 2.11 15.66 2.22
C TYR A 42 3.60 15.96 2.32
N PHE A 43 4.39 15.04 1.76
CA PHE A 43 5.84 15.10 1.73
C PHE A 43 6.31 15.11 0.27
N GLU A 44 7.27 15.97 -0.03
CA GLU A 44 7.85 16.10 -1.36
C GLU A 44 9.35 16.37 -1.27
N ASP A 45 10.17 15.59 -1.97
CA ASP A 45 11.62 15.76 -2.15
C ASP A 45 12.37 16.13 -0.86
N GLY A 46 12.16 15.39 0.22
CA GLY A 46 12.86 15.58 1.49
C GLY A 46 12.24 16.66 2.40
N VAL A 47 11.05 17.16 2.11
CA VAL A 47 10.37 18.20 2.88
C VAL A 47 8.93 17.83 3.20
N ILE A 48 8.49 18.04 4.46
CA ILE A 48 7.06 18.09 4.79
C ILE A 48 6.50 19.40 4.23
N VAL A 49 5.68 19.30 3.19
CA VAL A 49 4.99 20.45 2.61
C VAL A 49 3.84 20.90 3.52
N SER A 50 3.06 19.93 4.03
CA SER A 50 1.97 20.18 4.98
C SER A 50 1.71 18.95 5.85
N ASN A 51 1.33 19.15 7.10
CA ASN A 51 0.76 18.12 7.98
C ASN A 51 -0.78 18.16 8.04
N GLU A 52 -1.41 19.08 7.34
CA GLU A 52 -2.87 19.23 7.24
C GLU A 52 -3.33 19.40 5.79
N TRP A 53 -2.65 18.72 4.87
CA TRP A 53 -2.77 18.98 3.43
C TRP A 53 -4.21 18.88 2.92
N PHE A 54 -4.97 17.87 3.31
CA PHE A 54 -6.37 17.77 2.91
C PHE A 54 -7.18 19.00 3.32
N ARG A 55 -7.01 19.46 4.57
CA ARG A 55 -7.72 20.64 5.09
C ARG A 55 -7.31 21.93 4.40
N GLU A 56 -6.02 22.09 4.11
CA GLU A 56 -5.49 23.26 3.43
C GLU A 56 -6.03 23.38 1.99
N VAL A 57 -6.15 22.23 1.30
CA VAL A 57 -6.68 22.18 -0.07
C VAL A 57 -8.20 22.35 -0.12
N ASN A 58 -8.94 21.76 0.84
CA ASN A 58 -10.40 21.63 0.73
C ASN A 58 -11.17 22.53 1.71
N GLY A 59 -10.53 23.12 2.72
CA GLY A 59 -11.16 24.02 3.68
C GLY A 59 -11.94 23.33 4.80
N TYR A 60 -11.96 21.98 4.87
CA TYR A 60 -12.60 21.19 5.94
C TYR A 60 -11.72 20.00 6.35
N LYS A 61 -12.04 19.36 7.49
CA LYS A 61 -11.27 18.26 8.04
C LYS A 61 -11.41 16.99 7.18
N LEU A 62 -10.39 16.12 7.23
CA LEU A 62 -10.43 14.80 6.58
C LEU A 62 -11.46 13.87 7.23
N GLY A 63 -11.52 13.87 8.56
CA GLY A 63 -12.41 13.02 9.35
C GLY A 63 -11.68 12.29 10.48
N ASP A 64 -12.34 11.31 11.06
CA ASP A 64 -11.85 10.54 12.19
C ASP A 64 -11.33 9.16 11.78
N THR A 65 -10.12 8.86 12.18
CA THR A 65 -9.43 7.58 11.98
C THR A 65 -9.34 7.15 10.51
N PRO A 66 -8.63 7.93 9.63
CA PRO A 66 -8.31 7.45 8.30
C PRO A 66 -7.34 6.27 8.40
N ASN A 67 -7.71 5.09 7.89
CA ASN A 67 -7.01 3.84 8.15
C ASN A 67 -6.59 3.04 6.91
N ASP A 68 -6.82 3.56 5.70
CA ASP A 68 -6.17 3.08 4.47
C ASP A 68 -6.24 4.12 3.35
N ILE A 69 -5.30 4.01 2.41
CA ILE A 69 -5.21 4.87 1.23
C ILE A 69 -4.67 4.09 0.04
N ILE A 70 -5.32 4.21 -1.10
CA ILE A 70 -4.89 3.57 -2.35
C ILE A 70 -4.97 4.53 -3.53
N GLN A 71 -4.10 4.33 -4.51
CA GLN A 71 -4.27 4.89 -5.84
C GLN A 71 -5.25 4.02 -6.63
N VAL A 72 -6.39 4.60 -7.05
CA VAL A 72 -7.39 3.90 -7.87
C VAL A 72 -6.95 3.89 -9.34
N ASN A 73 -6.54 5.05 -9.84
CA ASN A 73 -5.99 5.26 -11.18
C ASN A 73 -5.13 6.53 -11.20
N ASP A 74 -4.64 6.97 -12.37
CA ASP A 74 -3.75 8.13 -12.49
C ASP A 74 -4.36 9.46 -11.99
N SER A 75 -5.68 9.55 -11.87
CA SER A 75 -6.41 10.77 -11.48
C SER A 75 -7.20 10.66 -10.18
N LEU A 76 -7.24 9.50 -9.55
CA LEU A 76 -8.11 9.26 -8.41
C LEU A 76 -7.42 8.42 -7.31
N ILE A 77 -7.58 8.88 -6.08
CA ILE A 77 -7.13 8.23 -4.85
C ILE A 77 -8.35 8.01 -3.97
N ALA A 78 -8.44 6.84 -3.32
CA ALA A 78 -9.46 6.52 -2.34
C ALA A 78 -8.86 6.41 -0.93
N ILE A 79 -9.57 6.94 0.06
CA ILE A 79 -9.18 6.94 1.48
C ILE A 79 -10.33 6.37 2.30
N ALA A 80 -10.06 5.30 3.04
CA ALA A 80 -10.99 4.76 4.02
C ALA A 80 -10.90 5.57 5.31
N ILE A 81 -12.01 6.15 5.75
CA ILE A 81 -12.08 6.94 6.98
C ILE A 81 -13.03 6.23 7.94
N ASN A 82 -12.43 5.39 8.78
CA ASN A 82 -13.08 4.37 9.57
C ASN A 82 -14.22 4.90 10.45
N TRP A 83 -13.91 5.79 11.39
CA TRP A 83 -14.90 6.30 12.34
C TRP A 83 -15.87 7.31 11.73
N SER A 84 -15.50 7.92 10.61
CA SER A 84 -16.42 8.77 9.83
C SER A 84 -17.36 7.98 8.95
N ASN A 85 -17.19 6.66 8.81
CA ASN A 85 -18.01 5.75 8.00
C ASN A 85 -18.08 6.12 6.50
N ILE A 86 -17.02 6.73 5.96
CA ILE A 86 -16.98 7.19 4.57
C ILE A 86 -15.73 6.69 3.84
N ILE A 87 -15.86 6.60 2.51
CA ILE A 87 -14.71 6.48 1.61
C ILE A 87 -14.57 7.82 0.89
N GLN A 88 -13.51 8.55 1.21
CA GLN A 88 -13.21 9.85 0.59
C GLN A 88 -12.41 9.65 -0.70
N PHE A 89 -12.84 10.26 -1.79
CA PHE A 89 -12.12 10.30 -3.06
C PHE A 89 -11.48 11.66 -3.28
N ILE A 90 -10.20 11.66 -3.68
CA ILE A 90 -9.42 12.88 -3.95
C ILE A 90 -8.62 12.74 -5.25
N THR A 91 -8.20 13.87 -5.83
CA THR A 91 -7.19 13.88 -6.90
C THR A 91 -5.77 13.73 -6.34
N PRO A 92 -4.75 13.42 -7.18
CA PRO A 92 -3.35 13.44 -6.76
C PRO A 92 -2.85 14.78 -6.19
N GLU A 93 -3.56 15.90 -6.45
CA GLU A 93 -3.29 17.22 -5.88
C GLU A 93 -4.03 17.43 -4.54
N GLY A 94 -4.66 16.40 -3.98
CA GLY A 94 -5.34 16.45 -2.70
C GLY A 94 -6.76 17.05 -2.73
N LYS A 95 -7.28 17.39 -3.91
CA LYS A 95 -8.61 17.98 -4.05
C LYS A 95 -9.70 16.93 -3.91
N ALA A 96 -10.65 17.15 -3.01
CA ALA A 96 -11.82 16.29 -2.82
C ALA A 96 -12.68 16.26 -4.11
N VAL A 97 -13.08 15.05 -4.50
CA VAL A 97 -13.91 14.76 -5.67
C VAL A 97 -15.31 14.34 -5.22
N ALA A 98 -15.38 13.34 -4.36
CA ALA A 98 -16.61 12.76 -3.83
C ALA A 98 -16.34 12.03 -2.52
N ALA A 99 -17.41 11.65 -1.82
CA ALA A 99 -17.36 10.69 -0.74
C ALA A 99 -18.51 9.67 -0.93
N THR A 100 -18.22 8.39 -0.68
CA THR A 100 -19.25 7.37 -0.52
C THR A 100 -19.57 7.29 0.96
N GLU A 101 -20.81 7.57 1.32
CA GLU A 101 -21.30 7.55 2.70
C GLU A 101 -21.81 6.14 3.07
N ASP A 102 -22.10 5.94 4.34
CA ASP A 102 -22.71 4.71 4.89
C ASP A 102 -21.90 3.42 4.64
N VAL A 103 -20.57 3.51 4.82
CA VAL A 103 -19.66 2.35 4.90
C VAL A 103 -19.18 2.22 6.34
N PRO A 104 -20.02 1.70 7.26
CA PRO A 104 -19.72 1.70 8.69
C PRO A 104 -18.49 0.86 9.00
N ASN A 105 -17.65 1.40 9.87
CA ASN A 105 -16.43 0.74 10.34
C ASN A 105 -15.60 0.13 9.17
N ASN A 106 -15.40 0.95 8.10
CA ASN A 106 -14.62 0.55 6.93
C ASN A 106 -13.15 0.32 7.29
N ARG A 107 -12.49 -0.64 6.62
CA ARG A 107 -11.15 -1.08 7.00
C ARG A 107 -10.12 -0.84 5.91
N LYS A 108 -10.02 -1.71 4.94
CA LYS A 108 -8.97 -1.68 3.91
C LYS A 108 -9.58 -1.66 2.51
N LEU A 109 -8.79 -1.18 1.56
CA LEU A 109 -9.20 -0.90 0.20
C LEU A 109 -8.34 -1.68 -0.81
N CYS A 110 -8.96 -2.13 -1.89
CA CYS A 110 -8.27 -2.44 -3.14
C CYS A 110 -9.09 -1.95 -4.35
N SER A 111 -8.52 -1.98 -5.54
CA SER A 111 -9.20 -1.49 -6.75
C SER A 111 -8.71 -2.22 -8.00
N ASP A 112 -9.60 -2.35 -9.00
CA ASP A 112 -9.27 -2.78 -10.36
C ASP A 112 -9.12 -1.59 -11.34
N GLY A 113 -9.17 -0.36 -10.82
CA GLY A 113 -9.11 0.88 -11.58
C GLY A 113 -10.48 1.44 -12.02
N ARG A 114 -11.54 0.63 -11.95
CA ARG A 114 -12.94 1.01 -12.20
C ARG A 114 -13.79 0.94 -10.95
N TYR A 115 -13.58 -0.08 -10.14
CA TYR A 115 -14.28 -0.25 -8.87
C TYR A 115 -13.30 -0.15 -7.72
N VAL A 116 -13.78 0.36 -6.60
CA VAL A 116 -13.09 0.29 -5.31
C VAL A 116 -13.84 -0.73 -4.46
N TYR A 117 -13.09 -1.66 -3.89
CA TYR A 117 -13.60 -2.68 -2.98
C TYR A 117 -13.12 -2.33 -1.57
N VAL A 118 -14.04 -2.37 -0.61
CA VAL A 118 -13.76 -2.00 0.77
C VAL A 118 -14.29 -3.06 1.72
N SER A 119 -13.42 -3.55 2.62
CA SER A 119 -13.83 -4.37 3.75
C SER A 119 -14.45 -3.51 4.84
N SER A 120 -15.53 -3.98 5.43
CA SER A 120 -16.27 -3.30 6.48
C SER A 120 -16.72 -4.29 7.54
N TYR A 121 -16.57 -3.91 8.81
CA TYR A 121 -17.12 -4.68 9.92
C TYR A 121 -18.66 -4.65 9.95
N GLY A 122 -19.28 -3.74 9.21
CA GLY A 122 -20.73 -3.60 9.10
C GLY A 122 -21.39 -2.90 10.30
N HIS A 123 -20.67 -2.73 11.40
CA HIS A 123 -21.18 -2.14 12.65
C HIS A 123 -20.01 -1.75 13.57
N GLU A 124 -20.33 -0.99 14.61
CA GLU A 124 -19.42 -0.73 15.72
C GLU A 124 -19.43 -1.90 16.71
N CYS A 125 -18.36 -2.00 17.52
CA CYS A 125 -18.29 -2.98 18.61
C CYS A 125 -19.48 -2.84 19.55
N GLY A 126 -20.16 -3.92 19.89
CA GLY A 126 -21.39 -3.94 20.70
C GLY A 126 -22.68 -3.63 19.95
N ALA A 127 -22.62 -3.37 18.65
CA ALA A 127 -23.76 -2.97 17.83
C ALA A 127 -24.33 -4.09 16.94
N TYR A 128 -23.84 -5.33 17.07
CA TYR A 128 -24.35 -6.47 16.30
C TYR A 128 -25.88 -6.60 16.41
N GLY A 129 -26.52 -6.67 15.23
CA GLY A 129 -27.97 -6.81 15.15
C GLY A 129 -28.75 -5.51 15.25
N THR A 130 -28.11 -4.35 15.45
CA THR A 130 -28.79 -3.05 15.55
C THR A 130 -28.64 -2.20 14.30
N ASP A 131 -27.41 -1.85 13.91
CA ASP A 131 -27.12 -0.98 12.78
C ASP A 131 -26.41 -1.78 11.67
N ARG A 132 -27.17 -2.59 10.95
CA ARG A 132 -26.63 -3.42 9.87
C ARG A 132 -26.75 -2.73 8.53
N TYR A 133 -25.66 -2.76 7.78
CA TYR A 133 -25.69 -2.44 6.38
C TYR A 133 -26.06 -3.72 5.58
N TRP A 134 -26.91 -3.59 4.57
CA TRP A 134 -27.37 -4.72 3.72
C TRP A 134 -28.04 -5.88 4.49
N GLU A 135 -28.42 -5.69 5.74
CA GLU A 135 -28.99 -6.74 6.59
C GLU A 135 -28.05 -7.96 6.80
N PHE A 136 -26.76 -7.79 6.58
CA PHE A 136 -25.76 -8.83 6.82
C PHE A 136 -25.59 -9.11 8.32
N GLU A 137 -25.34 -10.38 8.64
CA GLU A 137 -25.13 -10.82 10.01
C GLU A 137 -23.68 -10.60 10.46
N LYS A 138 -22.75 -10.68 9.51
CA LYS A 138 -21.31 -10.50 9.70
C LYS A 138 -20.81 -9.27 8.97
N GLY A 139 -19.50 -9.12 8.89
CA GLY A 139 -18.87 -8.12 8.04
C GLY A 139 -19.05 -8.39 6.55
N TYR A 140 -18.72 -7.41 5.74
CA TYR A 140 -18.95 -7.48 4.30
C TYR A 140 -17.84 -6.81 3.49
N VAL A 141 -17.84 -7.04 2.19
CA VAL A 141 -17.09 -6.25 1.21
C VAL A 141 -18.11 -5.48 0.35
N ALA A 142 -17.94 -4.16 0.26
CA ALA A 142 -18.71 -3.33 -0.66
C ALA A 142 -17.91 -3.05 -1.95
N LYS A 143 -18.63 -2.95 -3.07
CA LYS A 143 -18.14 -2.58 -4.40
C LYS A 143 -18.67 -1.19 -4.76
N ILE A 144 -17.77 -0.22 -4.96
CA ILE A 144 -18.10 1.18 -5.27
C ILE A 144 -17.72 1.45 -6.72
N ASP A 145 -18.66 1.93 -7.55
CA ASP A 145 -18.37 2.39 -8.92
C ASP A 145 -17.81 3.82 -8.87
N ILE A 146 -16.62 4.05 -9.42
CA ILE A 146 -15.99 5.37 -9.42
C ILE A 146 -16.61 6.36 -10.43
N THR A 147 -17.58 5.95 -11.22
CA THR A 147 -18.25 6.86 -12.17
C THR A 147 -19.28 7.75 -11.49
N ASP A 148 -19.91 7.26 -10.42
CA ASP A 148 -20.89 7.98 -9.62
C ASP A 148 -20.68 7.89 -8.12
N PHE A 149 -19.63 7.15 -7.70
CA PHE A 149 -19.22 6.93 -6.30
C PHE A 149 -20.30 6.27 -5.43
N GLN A 150 -21.16 5.46 -6.05
CA GLN A 150 -22.21 4.71 -5.34
C GLN A 150 -21.76 3.27 -5.08
N ILE A 151 -22.23 2.72 -3.96
CA ILE A 151 -22.13 1.29 -3.72
C ILE A 151 -23.10 0.59 -4.68
N VAL A 152 -22.55 -0.25 -5.55
CA VAL A 152 -23.32 -0.97 -6.56
C VAL A 152 -23.60 -2.42 -6.19
N ASP A 153 -22.81 -2.98 -5.27
CA ASP A 153 -22.96 -4.35 -4.78
C ASP A 153 -22.23 -4.54 -3.45
N ALA A 154 -22.60 -5.59 -2.71
CA ALA A 154 -21.92 -6.00 -1.50
C ALA A 154 -22.09 -7.50 -1.23
N VAL A 155 -21.13 -8.12 -0.53
CA VAL A 155 -21.15 -9.54 -0.18
C VAL A 155 -20.71 -9.74 1.26
N GLU A 156 -21.50 -10.51 2.01
CA GLU A 156 -21.15 -10.94 3.37
C GLU A 156 -19.95 -11.90 3.34
N VAL A 157 -19.04 -11.75 4.31
CA VAL A 157 -17.85 -12.59 4.51
C VAL A 157 -17.80 -13.11 5.95
N GLY A 158 -16.65 -13.18 6.59
CA GLY A 158 -16.52 -13.51 8.00
C GLY A 158 -16.77 -12.32 8.93
N TYR A 159 -16.58 -12.52 10.22
CA TYR A 159 -16.64 -11.47 11.22
C TYR A 159 -15.39 -10.56 11.11
N GLU A 160 -15.60 -9.26 11.21
CA GLU A 160 -14.55 -8.22 11.19
C GLU A 160 -13.51 -8.40 10.06
N PRO A 161 -13.91 -8.32 8.79
CA PRO A 161 -12.97 -8.45 7.67
C PRO A 161 -12.01 -7.25 7.61
N GLU A 162 -10.71 -7.52 7.56
CA GLU A 162 -9.64 -6.53 7.55
C GLU A 162 -8.96 -6.40 6.17
N GLY A 163 -7.81 -7.04 6.00
CA GLY A 163 -7.02 -6.97 4.79
C GLY A 163 -7.78 -7.44 3.56
N ILE A 164 -7.64 -6.69 2.47
CA ILE A 164 -8.23 -7.03 1.17
C ILE A 164 -7.19 -6.86 0.07
N ALA A 165 -7.14 -7.81 -0.86
CA ALA A 165 -6.28 -7.76 -2.05
C ALA A 165 -7.04 -8.27 -3.27
N LEU A 166 -6.65 -7.79 -4.45
CA LEU A 166 -7.23 -8.22 -5.73
C LEU A 166 -6.17 -8.98 -6.55
N TYR A 167 -6.49 -10.21 -6.92
CA TYR A 167 -5.65 -11.01 -7.80
C TYR A 167 -6.47 -11.70 -8.88
N LYS A 168 -6.17 -11.44 -10.17
CA LYS A 168 -6.87 -12.04 -11.34
C LYS A 168 -8.40 -12.00 -11.26
N GLY A 169 -8.96 -10.86 -10.84
CA GLY A 169 -10.42 -10.69 -10.74
C GLY A 169 -11.05 -11.37 -9.53
N LYS A 170 -10.26 -11.85 -8.58
CA LYS A 170 -10.72 -12.39 -7.30
C LYS A 170 -10.23 -11.53 -6.15
N LEU A 171 -11.13 -11.24 -5.21
CA LEU A 171 -10.80 -10.56 -3.97
C LEU A 171 -10.45 -11.63 -2.93
N PHE A 172 -9.36 -11.38 -2.20
CA PHE A 172 -8.93 -12.14 -1.04
C PHE A 172 -9.13 -11.27 0.18
N VAL A 173 -9.92 -11.73 1.16
CA VAL A 173 -10.33 -10.94 2.32
C VAL A 173 -10.01 -11.68 3.59
N ALA A 174 -9.15 -11.12 4.43
CA ALA A 174 -8.79 -11.69 5.72
C ALA A 174 -9.87 -11.39 6.75
N ASN A 175 -10.45 -12.40 7.38
CA ASN A 175 -11.44 -12.26 8.44
C ASN A 175 -10.75 -12.38 9.80
N THR A 176 -10.95 -11.40 10.68
CA THR A 176 -10.27 -11.40 11.98
C THR A 176 -11.12 -11.99 13.09
N GLY A 177 -12.43 -11.76 13.09
CA GLY A 177 -13.24 -11.96 14.28
C GLY A 177 -12.79 -11.09 15.46
N GLY A 178 -12.20 -9.91 15.17
CA GLY A 178 -11.44 -9.12 16.14
C GLY A 178 -12.25 -8.63 17.35
N TYR A 179 -13.59 -8.64 17.28
CA TYR A 179 -14.46 -8.30 18.41
C TYR A 179 -14.86 -9.51 19.28
N ALA A 180 -14.32 -10.71 19.03
CA ALA A 180 -14.59 -11.92 19.80
C ALA A 180 -14.46 -11.73 21.33
N PHE A 181 -13.62 -10.81 21.78
CA PHE A 181 -13.45 -10.47 23.20
C PHE A 181 -14.64 -9.69 23.82
N GLN A 182 -15.53 -9.15 22.98
CA GLN A 182 -16.71 -8.36 23.42
C GLN A 182 -18.02 -8.88 22.82
N GLU A 183 -17.96 -9.63 21.74
CA GLU A 183 -19.12 -10.12 21.01
C GLU A 183 -19.34 -11.63 21.23
N ASN A 184 -20.48 -12.14 20.84
CA ASN A 184 -20.83 -13.55 21.03
C ASN A 184 -20.42 -14.40 19.82
N HIS A 185 -19.15 -14.32 19.41
CA HIS A 185 -18.54 -15.16 18.38
C HIS A 185 -17.06 -15.40 18.70
N GLU A 186 -16.42 -16.27 17.95
CA GLU A 186 -15.00 -16.57 18.09
C GLU A 186 -14.16 -15.76 17.10
N TYR A 187 -12.85 -15.72 17.30
CA TYR A 187 -11.91 -15.25 16.28
C TYR A 187 -12.03 -16.08 15.00
N GLU A 188 -11.91 -15.42 13.86
CA GLU A 188 -11.89 -16.08 12.55
C GLU A 188 -10.47 -16.51 12.16
N THR A 189 -10.41 -17.56 11.32
CA THR A 189 -9.15 -18.13 10.79
C THR A 189 -9.07 -18.04 9.26
N THR A 190 -10.05 -17.43 8.62
CA THR A 190 -10.30 -17.62 7.20
C THR A 190 -9.87 -16.42 6.34
N VAL A 191 -9.47 -16.73 5.10
CA VAL A 191 -9.39 -15.77 3.98
C VAL A 191 -10.52 -16.11 3.01
N SER A 192 -11.48 -15.19 2.85
CA SER A 192 -12.58 -15.32 1.89
C SER A 192 -12.11 -15.01 0.48
N ILE A 193 -12.50 -15.83 -0.51
CA ILE A 193 -12.26 -15.62 -1.93
C ILE A 193 -13.58 -15.29 -2.61
N ILE A 194 -13.64 -14.09 -3.22
CA ILE A 194 -14.85 -13.53 -3.83
C ILE A 194 -14.56 -13.27 -5.31
N ASP A 195 -15.50 -13.60 -6.18
CA ASP A 195 -15.46 -13.13 -7.55
C ASP A 195 -15.77 -11.63 -7.61
N ALA A 196 -14.81 -10.81 -8.07
CA ALA A 196 -14.93 -9.36 -8.07
C ALA A 196 -15.95 -8.82 -9.09
N GLU A 197 -16.31 -9.60 -10.13
CA GLU A 197 -17.30 -9.21 -11.12
C GLU A 197 -18.71 -9.42 -10.56
N THR A 198 -18.97 -10.63 -10.05
CA THR A 198 -20.31 -11.05 -9.59
C THR A 198 -20.59 -10.82 -8.11
N MET A 199 -19.57 -10.41 -7.34
CA MET A 199 -19.61 -10.25 -5.88
C MET A 199 -20.14 -11.50 -5.16
N GLN A 200 -19.78 -12.69 -5.64
CA GLN A 200 -20.14 -13.95 -5.00
C GLN A 200 -18.97 -14.52 -4.21
N LEU A 201 -19.20 -14.89 -2.96
CA LEU A 201 -18.26 -15.65 -2.15
C LEU A 201 -18.15 -17.06 -2.74
N GLU A 202 -16.94 -17.41 -3.22
CA GLU A 202 -16.69 -18.71 -3.85
C GLU A 202 -16.21 -19.75 -2.85
N ARG A 203 -15.33 -19.35 -1.92
CA ARG A 203 -14.80 -20.25 -0.88
C ARG A 203 -14.08 -19.46 0.22
N ASN A 204 -13.82 -20.14 1.32
CA ASN A 204 -12.91 -19.71 2.38
C ASN A 204 -11.68 -20.62 2.41
N VAL A 205 -10.49 -20.03 2.58
CA VAL A 205 -9.24 -20.73 2.91
C VAL A 205 -9.08 -20.62 4.42
N ASP A 206 -9.06 -21.74 5.12
CA ASP A 206 -8.76 -21.78 6.55
C ASP A 206 -7.24 -21.80 6.73
N THR A 207 -6.68 -20.76 7.35
CA THR A 207 -5.24 -20.60 7.59
C THR A 207 -4.78 -21.23 8.89
N GLU A 208 -5.69 -21.82 9.66
CA GLU A 208 -5.42 -22.35 11.01
C GLU A 208 -4.82 -21.31 11.98
N GLN A 209 -4.85 -20.04 11.62
CA GLN A 209 -4.38 -18.92 12.42
C GLN A 209 -5.50 -17.92 12.65
N ILE A 210 -5.78 -17.63 13.91
CA ILE A 210 -6.84 -16.69 14.27
C ILE A 210 -6.45 -15.23 14.01
N ASN A 211 -7.46 -14.34 13.97
CA ASN A 211 -7.27 -12.90 14.05
C ASN A 211 -6.35 -12.35 12.95
N LEU A 212 -6.68 -12.60 11.69
CA LEU A 212 -5.94 -12.14 10.52
C LEU A 212 -6.12 -10.63 10.35
N TYR A 213 -5.18 -9.84 10.84
CA TYR A 213 -5.35 -8.41 11.10
C TYR A 213 -4.46 -7.52 10.21
N GLY A 214 -4.98 -6.32 9.92
CA GLY A 214 -4.24 -5.23 9.29
C GLY A 214 -4.22 -5.28 7.77
N LYS A 215 -3.31 -4.51 7.18
CA LYS A 215 -3.16 -4.43 5.74
C LYS A 215 -2.52 -5.71 5.18
N MET A 216 -3.10 -6.21 4.10
CA MET A 216 -2.55 -7.32 3.33
C MET A 216 -1.68 -6.75 2.21
N SER A 217 -0.37 -7.05 2.22
CA SER A 217 0.54 -6.66 1.13
C SER A 217 0.59 -7.75 0.07
N GLN A 218 0.76 -7.34 -1.19
CA GLN A 218 0.76 -8.24 -2.33
C GLN A 218 2.07 -8.12 -3.12
N SER A 219 2.65 -9.27 -3.48
CA SER A 219 3.80 -9.38 -4.38
C SER A 219 3.52 -10.47 -5.42
N GLY A 220 3.18 -10.06 -6.65
CA GLY A 220 2.74 -10.99 -7.67
C GLY A 220 1.52 -11.78 -7.22
N GLN A 221 1.67 -13.11 -7.12
CA GLN A 221 0.62 -14.03 -6.65
C GLN A 221 0.63 -14.25 -5.13
N TYR A 222 1.58 -13.67 -4.41
CA TYR A 222 1.74 -13.89 -2.98
C TYR A 222 1.14 -12.76 -2.17
N LEU A 223 0.49 -13.12 -1.04
CA LEU A 223 -0.05 -12.19 -0.06
C LEU A 223 0.68 -12.39 1.28
N CYS A 224 0.98 -11.29 1.96
CA CYS A 224 1.51 -11.29 3.32
C CYS A 224 0.43 -10.79 4.26
N ILE A 225 0.05 -11.61 5.24
CA ILE A 225 -1.04 -11.36 6.19
C ILE A 225 -0.48 -11.51 7.61
N ASN A 226 -0.77 -10.58 8.49
CA ASN A 226 -0.33 -10.64 9.88
C ASN A 226 -1.46 -11.10 10.80
N SER A 227 -1.07 -11.70 11.92
CA SER A 227 -1.97 -12.06 13.02
C SER A 227 -1.31 -11.75 14.36
N PRO A 228 -1.95 -10.98 15.24
CA PRO A 228 -1.45 -10.79 16.61
C PRO A 228 -1.77 -11.99 17.54
N GLY A 229 -2.47 -13.03 17.05
CA GLY A 229 -3.02 -14.10 17.89
C GLY A 229 -4.14 -13.57 18.79
N ASP A 230 -4.29 -14.16 19.98
CA ASP A 230 -5.29 -13.75 20.97
C ASP A 230 -4.73 -12.90 22.12
N TYR A 231 -3.45 -12.54 22.02
CA TYR A 231 -2.68 -11.82 23.05
C TYR A 231 -2.41 -12.62 24.33
N TYR A 232 -2.81 -13.89 24.39
CA TYR A 232 -2.64 -14.81 25.53
C TYR A 232 -1.94 -16.10 25.09
N ASP A 233 -2.72 -17.13 24.78
CA ASP A 233 -2.23 -18.48 24.52
C ASP A 233 -1.86 -18.72 23.06
N ILE A 234 -2.62 -18.17 22.11
CA ILE A 234 -2.38 -18.36 20.68
C ILE A 234 -1.38 -17.30 20.20
N GLN A 235 -0.23 -17.79 19.75
CA GLN A 235 0.87 -16.94 19.33
C GLN A 235 0.52 -16.12 18.08
N ALA A 236 1.17 -14.97 17.94
CA ALA A 236 1.15 -14.19 16.72
C ALA A 236 1.86 -14.94 15.59
N ALA A 237 1.45 -14.67 14.36
CA ALA A 237 2.06 -15.26 13.17
C ALA A 237 2.00 -14.31 11.97
N THR A 238 2.84 -14.58 10.97
CA THR A 238 2.77 -13.98 9.65
C THR A 238 2.48 -15.08 8.63
N ILE A 239 1.45 -14.90 7.81
CA ILE A 239 1.02 -15.87 6.81
C ILE A 239 1.49 -15.41 5.43
N ILE A 240 2.11 -16.31 4.66
CA ILE A 240 2.33 -16.12 3.22
C ILE A 240 1.35 -17.04 2.50
N LEU A 241 0.47 -16.44 1.68
CA LEU A 241 -0.54 -17.17 0.92
C LEU A 241 -0.26 -17.03 -0.58
N ASP A 242 -0.31 -18.16 -1.29
CA ASP A 242 -0.22 -18.24 -2.76
C ASP A 242 -1.62 -18.25 -3.36
N CYS A 243 -1.98 -17.13 -4.03
CA CYS A 243 -3.27 -16.97 -4.67
C CYS A 243 -3.56 -18.02 -5.75
N GLU A 244 -2.55 -18.44 -6.53
CA GLU A 244 -2.75 -19.46 -7.59
C GLU A 244 -3.10 -20.81 -7.01
N LYS A 245 -2.35 -21.25 -5.99
CA LYS A 245 -2.65 -22.47 -5.26
C LYS A 245 -4.02 -22.40 -4.58
N ALA A 246 -4.32 -21.27 -3.94
CA ALA A 246 -5.61 -21.05 -3.29
C ALA A 246 -6.77 -21.11 -4.29
N LEU A 247 -6.64 -20.53 -5.49
CA LEU A 247 -7.65 -20.60 -6.56
C LEU A 247 -7.78 -22.02 -7.14
N ALA A 248 -6.69 -22.78 -7.17
CA ALA A 248 -6.71 -24.18 -7.61
C ALA A 248 -7.35 -25.14 -6.58
N GLY A 249 -7.59 -24.68 -5.37
CA GLY A 249 -8.12 -25.52 -4.28
C GLY A 249 -7.07 -26.39 -3.60
N ASP A 250 -5.80 -25.99 -3.68
CA ASP A 250 -4.69 -26.66 -3.03
C ASP A 250 -4.69 -26.33 -1.54
N ASP A 251 -4.62 -27.34 -0.68
CA ASP A 251 -4.57 -27.17 0.78
C ASP A 251 -3.20 -26.63 1.23
N GLU A 252 -2.13 -26.83 0.43
CA GLU A 252 -0.78 -26.28 0.67
C GLU A 252 -0.63 -24.87 0.06
N CYS A 253 -1.68 -24.06 0.09
CA CYS A 253 -1.67 -22.71 -0.48
C CYS A 253 -1.13 -21.63 0.45
N PHE A 254 -0.76 -21.95 1.68
CA PHE A 254 -0.18 -20.97 2.62
C PHE A 254 0.91 -21.57 3.50
N VAL A 255 1.76 -20.69 4.05
CA VAL A 255 2.75 -21.02 5.08
C VAL A 255 2.53 -20.11 6.27
N LYS A 256 2.48 -20.68 7.47
CA LYS A 256 2.43 -19.97 8.73
C LYS A 256 3.84 -19.84 9.31
N LEU A 257 4.27 -18.59 9.50
CA LEU A 257 5.57 -18.21 10.07
C LEU A 257 5.36 -17.67 11.49
N GLU A 258 6.11 -18.17 12.45
CA GLU A 258 5.99 -17.79 13.87
C GLU A 258 6.71 -16.46 14.17
N TYR A 259 6.30 -15.39 13.49
CA TYR A 259 6.84 -14.04 13.68
C TYR A 259 5.72 -13.05 13.98
N ALA A 260 5.87 -12.34 15.10
CA ALA A 260 4.90 -11.35 15.58
C ALA A 260 5.08 -10.00 14.86
N CYS A 261 4.52 -9.86 13.66
CA CYS A 261 4.51 -8.62 12.92
C CYS A 261 3.10 -8.02 12.88
N THR A 262 3.01 -6.69 12.84
CA THR A 262 1.74 -5.95 12.77
C THR A 262 1.58 -5.22 11.44
N TYR A 263 2.70 -4.78 10.86
CA TYR A 263 2.73 -4.02 9.61
C TYR A 263 3.63 -4.72 8.61
N ASN A 264 3.21 -4.72 7.35
CA ASN A 264 3.99 -5.25 6.25
C ASN A 264 3.90 -4.36 5.02
N CYS A 265 4.88 -4.47 4.14
CA CYS A 265 4.86 -3.85 2.82
C CYS A 265 5.63 -4.69 1.82
N THR A 266 5.42 -4.41 0.53
CA THR A 266 6.15 -5.05 -0.56
C THR A 266 7.36 -4.20 -0.95
N ALA A 267 8.53 -4.81 -0.97
CA ALA A 267 9.76 -4.21 -1.47
C ALA A 267 9.83 -4.28 -3.01
N MET A 268 10.70 -3.48 -3.63
CA MET A 268 10.83 -3.44 -5.10
C MET A 268 11.31 -4.74 -5.73
N ASP A 269 12.01 -5.57 -4.97
CA ASP A 269 12.48 -6.88 -5.41
C ASP A 269 11.45 -8.02 -5.23
N GLY A 270 10.25 -7.66 -4.78
CA GLY A 270 9.14 -8.59 -4.58
C GLY A 270 9.14 -9.28 -3.22
N ARG A 271 10.13 -9.03 -2.36
CA ARG A 271 10.12 -9.51 -0.97
C ARG A 271 9.16 -8.68 -0.13
N PHE A 272 8.75 -9.21 1.00
CA PHE A 272 8.00 -8.47 2.01
C PHE A 272 8.92 -7.99 3.13
N TYR A 273 8.74 -6.75 3.57
CA TYR A 273 9.25 -6.29 4.85
C TYR A 273 8.11 -6.30 5.84
N ALA A 274 8.30 -6.98 6.97
CA ALA A 274 7.30 -7.05 8.03
C ALA A 274 7.93 -6.63 9.35
N ILE A 275 7.23 -5.73 10.05
CA ILE A 275 7.67 -5.16 11.32
C ILE A 275 6.50 -5.11 12.29
N GLY A 276 6.80 -4.93 13.56
CA GLY A 276 5.82 -4.61 14.55
C GLY A 276 5.95 -5.40 15.81
N SER A 277 4.91 -5.35 16.61
CA SER A 277 4.93 -5.90 17.95
C SER A 277 3.65 -6.65 18.28
N ARG A 278 3.80 -7.65 19.13
CA ARG A 278 2.71 -8.29 19.85
C ARG A 278 2.78 -7.89 21.32
N TYR A 279 1.69 -7.41 21.87
CA TYR A 279 1.55 -7.28 23.31
C TYR A 279 1.14 -8.62 23.91
N SER A 280 1.77 -9.01 25.01
CA SER A 280 1.38 -10.18 25.79
C SER A 280 0.82 -9.73 27.14
N TYR A 281 -0.42 -10.11 27.44
CA TYR A 281 -1.01 -9.87 28.76
C TYR A 281 -0.38 -10.71 29.87
N TYR A 282 0.31 -11.82 29.54
CA TYR A 282 1.03 -12.61 30.52
C TYR A 282 2.31 -11.93 31.02
N THR A 283 3.08 -11.36 30.08
CA THR A 283 4.34 -10.68 30.42
C THR A 283 4.15 -9.19 30.70
N SER A 284 3.01 -8.61 30.29
CA SER A 284 2.74 -7.17 30.25
C SER A 284 3.81 -6.40 29.48
N ASP A 285 4.31 -6.98 28.39
CA ASP A 285 5.37 -6.43 27.55
C ASP A 285 5.11 -6.72 26.07
N TYR A 286 5.86 -6.06 25.21
CA TYR A 286 5.82 -6.25 23.76
C TYR A 286 6.94 -7.15 23.28
N GLU A 287 6.61 -8.07 22.38
CA GLU A 287 7.55 -8.79 21.54
C GLU A 287 7.64 -8.08 20.17
N PHE A 288 8.85 -7.75 19.72
CA PHE A 288 9.08 -7.07 18.46
C PHE A 288 9.79 -7.98 17.47
N ASN A 289 9.29 -8.03 16.23
CA ASN A 289 9.92 -8.71 15.12
C ASN A 289 10.12 -7.78 13.92
N TYR A 290 11.22 -8.00 13.21
CA TYR A 290 11.63 -7.23 12.05
C TYR A 290 12.24 -8.18 11.04
N ILE A 291 11.51 -8.50 9.98
CA ILE A 291 11.90 -9.55 9.06
C ILE A 291 11.76 -9.12 7.60
N THR A 292 12.56 -9.71 6.76
CA THR A 292 12.41 -9.75 5.31
C THR A 292 11.98 -11.16 4.92
N ILE A 293 10.96 -11.28 4.06
CA ILE A 293 10.42 -12.56 3.61
C ILE A 293 10.53 -12.64 2.09
N ASP A 294 11.23 -13.66 1.60
CA ASP A 294 11.15 -14.09 0.21
C ASP A 294 9.95 -15.04 0.06
N PRO A 295 8.83 -14.60 -0.56
CA PRO A 295 7.63 -15.42 -0.62
C PRO A 295 7.79 -16.65 -1.52
N VAL A 296 8.66 -16.58 -2.54
CA VAL A 296 8.93 -17.73 -3.42
C VAL A 296 9.64 -18.83 -2.64
N MET A 297 10.74 -18.46 -1.98
CA MET A 297 11.52 -19.40 -1.17
C MET A 297 10.68 -20.02 -0.02
N THR A 298 9.85 -19.19 0.62
CA THR A 298 8.96 -19.61 1.70
C THR A 298 7.94 -20.64 1.19
N MET A 299 7.27 -20.36 0.09
CA MET A 299 6.24 -21.24 -0.48
C MET A 299 6.79 -22.49 -1.15
N GLU A 300 7.99 -22.43 -1.76
CA GLU A 300 8.65 -23.62 -2.34
C GLU A 300 9.12 -24.62 -1.26
N ASN A 301 9.55 -24.12 -0.12
CA ASN A 301 10.03 -24.97 0.99
C ASN A 301 8.96 -25.25 2.05
N MET A 302 7.82 -24.57 2.01
CA MET A 302 6.73 -24.67 2.99
C MET A 302 7.21 -24.46 4.44
N ASN A 303 8.13 -23.50 4.64
CA ASN A 303 8.71 -23.15 5.94
C ASN A 303 9.33 -21.75 5.93
N ASP A 304 10.14 -21.41 6.92
CA ASP A 304 10.82 -20.15 7.13
C ASP A 304 12.15 -19.98 6.35
N ALA A 305 12.45 -20.86 5.39
CA ALA A 305 13.70 -20.78 4.61
C ALA A 305 13.86 -19.47 3.84
N GLY A 306 12.75 -18.79 3.53
CA GLY A 306 12.74 -17.46 2.90
C GLY A 306 12.79 -16.28 3.87
N VAL A 307 12.91 -16.52 5.19
CA VAL A 307 12.87 -15.46 6.21
C VAL A 307 14.27 -15.06 6.65
N GLU A 308 14.51 -13.77 6.71
CA GLU A 308 15.72 -13.17 7.27
C GLU A 308 15.31 -12.17 8.37
N GLU A 309 15.87 -12.29 9.57
CA GLU A 309 15.71 -11.32 10.66
C GLU A 309 16.56 -10.08 10.39
N SER A 310 16.31 -9.41 9.27
CA SER A 310 17.05 -8.26 8.80
C SER A 310 16.15 -7.32 7.98
N LEU A 311 16.60 -6.08 7.87
CA LEU A 311 16.10 -5.07 6.94
C LEU A 311 17.31 -4.37 6.30
N PRO A 312 17.18 -3.73 5.12
CA PRO A 312 18.31 -3.16 4.41
C PRO A 312 19.12 -2.14 5.22
N GLY A 313 20.44 -2.21 5.14
CA GLY A 313 21.36 -1.20 5.65
C GLY A 313 21.16 -0.84 7.13
N GLN A 314 20.77 0.40 7.40
CA GLN A 314 20.56 0.92 8.77
C GLN A 314 19.12 0.82 9.24
N VAL A 315 18.20 0.40 8.38
CA VAL A 315 16.74 0.42 8.66
C VAL A 315 16.41 -0.35 9.93
N LEU A 316 16.91 -1.58 10.06
CA LEU A 316 16.67 -2.40 11.25
C LEU A 316 17.11 -1.71 12.54
N ARG A 317 18.36 -1.22 12.57
CA ARG A 317 18.93 -0.54 13.76
C ARG A 317 18.08 0.68 14.15
N ASP A 318 17.67 1.47 13.15
CA ASP A 318 16.96 2.72 13.39
C ASP A 318 15.50 2.47 13.82
N ILE A 319 14.84 1.41 13.29
CA ILE A 319 13.49 1.01 13.72
C ILE A 319 13.53 0.42 15.14
N GLN A 320 14.55 -0.37 15.47
CA GLN A 320 14.72 -0.89 16.85
C GLN A 320 14.93 0.21 17.90
N ALA A 321 15.37 1.40 17.49
CA ALA A 321 15.52 2.56 18.36
C ALA A 321 14.22 3.40 18.48
N MET A 322 13.16 3.06 17.76
CA MET A 322 11.85 3.73 17.90
C MET A 322 11.16 3.31 19.20
N THR A 323 10.32 4.19 19.70
CA THR A 323 9.49 3.90 20.87
C THR A 323 8.38 2.93 20.53
N MET A 324 7.68 3.17 19.38
CA MET A 324 6.59 2.35 18.89
C MET A 324 6.60 2.36 17.36
N PRO A 325 7.29 1.40 16.72
CA PRO A 325 7.21 1.22 15.27
C PRO A 325 5.75 0.99 14.85
N TYR A 326 5.25 1.81 13.91
CA TYR A 326 3.81 1.84 13.63
C TYR A 326 3.45 1.64 12.16
N GLY A 327 4.27 1.99 11.21
CA GLY A 327 4.05 1.76 9.79
C GLY A 327 5.35 1.53 9.07
N ILE A 328 5.33 0.75 8.00
CA ILE A 328 6.44 0.54 7.08
C ILE A 328 5.95 0.60 5.64
N TYR A 329 6.74 1.18 4.76
CA TYR A 329 6.40 1.34 3.35
C TYR A 329 7.64 1.42 2.48
N VAL A 330 7.58 0.87 1.28
CA VAL A 330 8.58 1.07 0.24
C VAL A 330 7.92 1.78 -0.93
N ASN A 331 8.48 2.90 -1.35
CA ASN A 331 7.99 3.59 -2.54
C ASN A 331 8.24 2.71 -3.78
N PRO A 332 7.18 2.28 -4.49
CA PRO A 332 7.32 1.37 -5.63
C PRO A 332 7.99 2.00 -6.85
N TYR A 333 8.20 3.31 -6.86
CA TYR A 333 8.82 4.05 -7.98
C TYR A 333 10.29 4.34 -7.77
N THR A 334 10.70 4.55 -6.51
CA THR A 334 12.05 5.02 -6.17
C THR A 334 12.82 4.05 -5.29
N GLY A 335 12.14 3.12 -4.61
CA GLY A 335 12.73 2.19 -3.66
C GLY A 335 13.06 2.82 -2.30
N TYR A 336 12.76 4.09 -2.07
CA TYR A 336 12.93 4.70 -0.75
C TYR A 336 12.05 3.98 0.28
N ILE A 337 12.62 3.76 1.45
CA ILE A 337 11.98 3.05 2.56
C ILE A 337 11.51 4.09 3.57
N TYR A 338 10.31 3.90 4.08
CA TYR A 338 9.70 4.74 5.11
C TYR A 338 9.24 3.87 6.27
N ALA A 339 9.41 4.36 7.49
CA ALA A 339 8.74 3.82 8.67
C ALA A 339 8.38 4.96 9.62
N THR A 340 7.44 4.68 10.51
CA THR A 340 6.96 5.66 11.47
C THR A 340 7.10 5.18 12.91
N ASP A 341 7.34 6.13 13.80
CA ASP A 341 7.28 5.96 15.24
C ASP A 341 6.06 6.72 15.77
N ALA A 342 5.07 5.99 16.29
CA ALA A 342 3.88 6.57 16.91
C ALA A 342 4.15 7.09 18.33
N GLY A 343 5.31 6.80 18.90
CA GLY A 343 5.66 7.19 20.27
C GLY A 343 4.67 6.62 21.27
N GLY A 344 3.91 7.49 21.93
CA GLY A 344 2.91 7.06 22.95
C GLY A 344 1.46 7.07 22.48
N PHE A 345 1.19 7.09 21.16
CA PHE A 345 -0.15 7.12 20.54
C PHE A 345 -1.00 8.37 20.82
N VAL A 346 -0.52 9.32 21.62
CA VAL A 346 -1.23 10.53 22.03
C VAL A 346 -0.53 11.82 21.61
N SER A 347 0.67 11.73 21.09
CA SER A 347 1.49 12.85 20.63
C SER A 347 1.93 12.70 19.20
N ALA A 348 2.42 13.78 18.61
CA ALA A 348 2.94 13.79 17.25
C ALA A 348 4.06 12.75 17.07
N GLY A 349 3.91 11.92 16.04
CA GLY A 349 4.86 10.88 15.67
C GLY A 349 6.04 11.39 14.86
N THR A 350 6.86 10.47 14.39
CA THR A 350 8.02 10.76 13.54
C THR A 350 8.04 9.81 12.35
N MET A 351 8.19 10.36 11.15
CA MET A 351 8.45 9.59 9.93
C MET A 351 9.95 9.54 9.67
N TYR A 352 10.47 8.37 9.37
CA TYR A 352 11.85 8.12 8.96
C TYR A 352 11.87 7.80 7.47
N GLN A 353 12.92 8.24 6.79
CA GLN A 353 13.16 7.97 5.39
C GLN A 353 14.57 7.43 5.19
N TRP A 354 14.70 6.34 4.44
CA TRP A 354 15.97 5.79 3.99
C TRP A 354 15.99 5.67 2.47
N ASN A 355 17.18 5.79 1.88
CA ASN A 355 17.37 5.47 0.47
C ASN A 355 17.25 3.93 0.23
N PRO A 356 17.24 3.46 -1.02
CA PRO A 356 17.10 2.02 -1.32
C PRO A 356 18.20 1.14 -0.68
N GLU A 357 19.40 1.68 -0.42
CA GLU A 357 20.48 0.99 0.27
C GLU A 357 20.31 0.98 1.81
N GLY A 358 19.21 1.54 2.32
CA GLY A 358 18.91 1.60 3.75
C GLY A 358 19.74 2.63 4.52
N GLN A 359 20.28 3.66 3.87
CA GLN A 359 20.94 4.78 4.54
C GLN A 359 19.90 5.83 4.92
N LEU A 360 19.90 6.26 6.18
CA LEU A 360 18.96 7.26 6.68
C LEU A 360 19.16 8.61 5.99
N THR A 361 18.12 9.11 5.32
CA THR A 361 18.12 10.40 4.62
C THR A 361 17.37 11.49 5.38
N GLY A 362 16.43 11.13 6.25
CA GLY A 362 15.70 12.13 7.03
C GLY A 362 14.83 11.56 8.15
N LYS A 363 14.49 12.47 9.09
CA LYS A 363 13.49 12.25 10.15
C LYS A 363 12.59 13.47 10.19
N TYR A 364 11.28 13.23 10.15
CA TYR A 364 10.31 14.30 9.98
C TYR A 364 9.23 14.20 11.05
N LYS A 365 8.90 15.32 11.69
CA LYS A 365 7.75 15.39 12.59
C LYS A 365 6.47 15.35 11.78
N VAL A 366 5.62 14.38 12.11
CA VAL A 366 4.30 14.18 11.53
C VAL A 366 3.23 14.25 12.61
N TYR A 367 1.98 13.88 12.32
CA TYR A 367 0.92 13.99 13.30
C TYR A 367 0.76 12.70 14.14
N ILE A 368 -0.36 12.54 14.83
CA ILE A 368 -0.62 11.43 15.78
C ILE A 368 -0.94 10.16 15.00
N ASN A 369 -0.37 9.03 15.39
CA ASN A 369 -0.58 7.70 14.79
C ASN A 369 -0.37 7.70 13.26
N PRO A 370 0.84 8.01 12.80
CA PRO A 370 1.16 7.99 11.36
C PRO A 370 1.33 6.55 10.88
N ALA A 371 0.44 6.05 10.01
CA ALA A 371 0.41 4.63 9.68
C ALA A 371 0.41 4.30 8.18
N HIS A 372 -0.37 5.01 7.36
CA HIS A 372 -0.71 4.55 6.03
C HIS A 372 -0.11 5.45 4.95
N PHE A 373 0.68 4.86 4.06
CA PHE A 373 1.44 5.57 3.06
C PHE A 373 0.88 5.34 1.66
N LEU A 374 1.01 6.36 0.82
CA LEU A 374 0.85 6.27 -0.62
C LEU A 374 1.93 7.10 -1.31
N ALA A 375 2.74 6.47 -2.17
CA ALA A 375 3.58 7.20 -3.11
C ALA A 375 2.75 7.62 -4.32
N LEU A 376 2.79 8.90 -4.65
CA LEU A 376 2.23 9.38 -5.92
C LEU A 376 3.19 9.01 -7.05
N ARG A 377 2.62 8.60 -8.19
CA ARG A 377 3.42 8.39 -9.39
C ARG A 377 4.21 9.66 -9.68
N PRO A 378 5.52 9.58 -9.91
CA PRO A 378 6.29 10.72 -10.39
C PRO A 378 5.65 11.27 -11.66
N ASP A 379 5.48 12.56 -11.75
CA ASP A 379 5.07 13.19 -12.99
C ASP A 379 6.08 12.76 -14.07
N ALA A 380 5.59 12.39 -15.24
CA ALA A 380 6.49 12.22 -16.37
C ALA A 380 7.23 13.57 -16.48
N ARG A 381 8.50 13.59 -16.04
CA ARG A 381 9.30 14.79 -16.18
C ARG A 381 9.18 15.21 -17.63
N GLU A 382 8.85 16.44 -17.86
CA GLU A 382 9.22 17.12 -19.07
C GLU A 382 10.76 17.07 -19.16
N ASP A 383 11.29 15.97 -19.69
CA ASP A 383 12.72 15.83 -20.02
C ASP A 383 13.07 16.79 -21.17
N GLY A 384 12.68 18.06 -21.06
CA GLY A 384 12.91 19.08 -22.07
C GLY A 384 12.35 18.74 -23.48
N LEU A 385 11.79 17.58 -23.66
CA LEU A 385 10.98 17.17 -24.79
C LEU A 385 9.53 17.48 -24.43
N GLN A 386 9.13 18.75 -24.60
CA GLN A 386 7.72 19.06 -24.73
C GLN A 386 7.16 18.06 -25.73
N ASP A 387 6.21 17.23 -25.30
CA ASP A 387 5.25 16.63 -26.21
C ASP A 387 4.51 17.79 -26.86
N VAL A 388 5.11 18.33 -27.90
CA VAL A 388 4.39 19.14 -28.86
C VAL A 388 3.43 18.15 -29.51
N MET A 389 2.25 17.98 -28.90
CA MET A 389 1.11 17.42 -29.59
C MET A 389 0.77 18.37 -30.72
N PRO A 390 1.10 18.05 -31.97
CA PRO A 390 0.56 18.83 -33.08
C PRO A 390 -0.93 18.50 -33.11
N ASP A 391 -1.77 19.50 -32.92
CA ASP A 391 -3.16 19.47 -33.34
C ASP A 391 -3.23 18.96 -34.79
N GLY A 392 -3.90 17.85 -35.00
CA GLY A 392 -4.41 17.42 -36.30
C GLY A 392 -3.43 16.68 -37.22
N ASN A 393 -3.63 15.41 -37.36
CA ASN A 393 -3.21 14.44 -38.39
C ASN A 393 -2.18 13.38 -37.95
N ARG A 394 -2.67 12.17 -37.73
CA ARG A 394 -1.91 10.97 -37.31
C ARG A 394 -0.82 10.51 -38.30
N GLN A 395 -0.51 11.24 -39.36
CA GLN A 395 0.42 10.79 -40.40
C GLN A 395 1.87 11.29 -40.26
N ASP A 396 2.17 12.29 -39.40
CA ASP A 396 3.48 12.94 -39.35
C ASP A 396 4.28 12.79 -38.04
N ILE A 397 3.97 11.80 -37.18
CA ILE A 397 4.79 11.55 -35.98
C ILE A 397 6.14 10.98 -36.38
N PRO A 398 7.26 11.67 -36.12
CA PRO A 398 8.58 11.21 -36.50
C PRO A 398 8.97 9.93 -35.76
N VAL A 399 9.71 9.07 -36.45
CA VAL A 399 10.21 7.79 -35.96
C VAL A 399 11.68 7.96 -35.58
N TYR A 400 12.08 7.40 -34.43
CA TYR A 400 13.44 7.43 -33.94
C TYR A 400 13.97 6.01 -33.67
N ASP A 401 15.27 5.81 -33.83
CA ASP A 401 15.92 4.61 -33.32
C ASP A 401 16.10 4.67 -31.79
N LEU A 402 16.59 3.58 -31.19
CA LEU A 402 16.83 3.49 -29.74
C LEU A 402 17.94 4.44 -29.24
N PHE A 403 18.68 5.10 -30.15
CA PHE A 403 19.71 6.11 -29.86
C PHE A 403 19.19 7.54 -30.06
N GLY A 404 17.87 7.73 -30.30
CA GLY A 404 17.25 9.03 -30.48
C GLY A 404 17.47 9.66 -31.88
N ARG A 405 18.01 8.93 -32.86
CA ARG A 405 18.22 9.45 -34.23
C ARG A 405 16.94 9.28 -35.04
N ARG A 406 16.49 10.34 -35.70
CA ARG A 406 15.31 10.32 -36.55
C ARG A 406 15.51 9.37 -37.74
N ILE A 407 14.57 8.48 -37.95
CA ILE A 407 14.58 7.50 -39.03
C ILE A 407 13.50 7.84 -40.04
N LEU A 408 13.90 8.13 -41.27
CA LEU A 408 12.96 8.46 -42.36
C LEU A 408 12.35 7.22 -43.01
N GLN A 409 13.07 6.11 -43.03
CA GLN A 409 12.62 4.83 -43.59
C GLN A 409 12.94 3.69 -42.62
N PRO A 410 12.02 3.38 -41.69
CA PRO A 410 12.23 2.32 -40.70
C PRO A 410 12.22 0.94 -41.38
N ALA A 411 13.21 0.10 -41.06
CA ALA A 411 13.34 -1.26 -41.58
C ALA A 411 12.49 -2.25 -40.76
N LYS A 412 11.95 -3.27 -41.44
CA LYS A 412 11.16 -4.34 -40.79
C LYS A 412 11.99 -5.14 -39.78
N GLY A 413 11.34 -5.57 -38.70
CA GLY A 413 11.95 -6.41 -37.64
C GLY A 413 12.88 -5.65 -36.69
N ARG A 414 12.94 -4.33 -36.74
CA ARG A 414 13.69 -3.49 -35.76
C ARG A 414 12.77 -2.75 -34.83
N VAL A 415 13.28 -2.45 -33.63
CA VAL A 415 12.57 -1.66 -32.62
C VAL A 415 12.81 -0.18 -32.86
N TYR A 416 11.76 0.62 -32.83
CA TYR A 416 11.76 2.07 -33.01
C TYR A 416 10.93 2.74 -31.90
N ILE A 417 11.10 4.06 -31.78
CA ILE A 417 10.29 4.92 -30.89
C ILE A 417 9.45 5.86 -31.78
N ARG A 418 8.15 5.88 -31.56
CA ARG A 418 7.21 6.80 -32.19
C ARG A 418 6.17 7.25 -31.18
N GLY A 419 6.01 8.58 -31.00
CA GLY A 419 5.10 9.12 -30.00
C GLY A 419 5.37 8.59 -28.58
N GLY A 420 6.64 8.52 -28.17
CA GLY A 420 7.05 8.04 -26.86
C GLY A 420 6.92 6.52 -26.61
N ARG A 421 6.42 5.73 -27.60
CA ARG A 421 6.20 4.29 -27.45
C ARG A 421 7.15 3.48 -28.33
N LYS A 422 7.65 2.36 -27.78
CA LYS A 422 8.41 1.37 -28.57
C LYS A 422 7.44 0.55 -29.44
N TYR A 423 7.83 0.32 -30.69
CA TYR A 423 7.10 -0.56 -31.60
C TYR A 423 8.04 -1.29 -32.56
N ILE A 424 7.59 -2.39 -33.12
CA ILE A 424 8.30 -3.17 -34.13
C ILE A 424 7.46 -3.12 -35.41
N ILE A 425 8.11 -2.88 -36.55
CA ILE A 425 7.43 -3.00 -37.83
C ILE A 425 7.39 -4.51 -38.19
N GLU A 426 6.19 -5.06 -38.12
CA GLU A 426 5.92 -6.44 -38.48
C GLU A 426 6.04 -6.67 -40.01
N LYS A 427 6.18 -7.93 -40.42
CA LYS A 427 6.41 -8.32 -41.80
C LYS A 427 5.26 -7.98 -42.73
#